data_26849d5c8ab8e6a9fd343a5f8d0a6caa
#
_entry.id   26849d5c8ab8e6a9fd343a5f8d0a6caa
#
_cell.length_a   1.000
_cell.length_b   1.000
_cell.length_c   1.000
_cell.angle_alpha   90.00
_cell.angle_beta   90.00
_cell.angle_gamma   90.00
#
_symmetry.space_group_name_H-M   'P 1'
#
loop_
_entity.id
_entity.type
_entity.pdbx_description
1 polymer ?
#
loop_
_entity_poly.entity_id
_entity_poly.type
_entity_poly.pdbx_seq_one_letter_code
_entity_poly.pdbx_strand_id
1 'polypeptide(L)' 'MPVASGPAREVDDINWTWPAAGAVVASFDDARNKGLGIAGKPGDPIFAAADGKVVYAGSGLRGYGNLVIVKHNNSYLT' A
#
# COMPACT_ATOMS: atom_id res chain seq x y z
N MET A 1 -5.11 7.04 8.02
CA MET A 1 -4.25 6.47 9.09
C MET A 1 -2.85 7.02 8.96
N PRO A 2 -2.33 7.61 9.99
CA PRO A 2 -0.98 8.16 9.91
C PRO A 2 0.06 7.04 9.83
N VAL A 3 1.16 7.33 9.18
CA VAL A 3 2.31 6.44 9.17
C VAL A 3 2.93 6.45 10.56
N ALA A 4 3.34 5.29 11.06
CA ALA A 4 3.96 5.18 12.36
C ALA A 4 5.27 5.96 12.41
N SER A 5 5.53 6.62 13.53
CA SER A 5 6.77 7.34 13.78
C SER A 5 7.87 6.44 14.34
N GLY A 6 7.54 5.23 14.75
CA GLY A 6 8.47 4.28 15.34
C GLY A 6 9.03 3.28 14.33
N PRO A 7 9.83 2.32 14.79
CA PRO A 7 10.34 1.25 13.94
C PRO A 7 9.20 0.38 13.40
N ALA A 8 9.47 -0.31 12.28
CA ALA A 8 8.52 -1.25 11.72
C ALA A 8 8.26 -2.39 12.71
N ARG A 9 7.02 -2.89 12.72
CA ARG A 9 6.61 -3.95 13.62
C ARG A 9 7.11 -5.31 13.16
N GLU A 10 7.12 -6.25 14.08
CA GLU A 10 7.39 -7.65 13.74
C GLU A 10 6.24 -8.23 12.90
N VAL A 11 6.52 -9.34 12.22
CA VAL A 11 5.63 -9.96 11.25
C VAL A 11 4.21 -10.18 11.79
N ASP A 12 4.11 -10.74 12.99
CA ASP A 12 2.83 -11.17 13.54
C ASP A 12 2.04 -10.04 14.21
N ASP A 13 2.56 -8.81 14.16
CA ASP A 13 2.02 -7.70 14.92
C ASP A 13 1.54 -6.55 14.04
N ILE A 14 1.24 -6.83 12.80
CA ILE A 14 0.79 -5.81 11.85
C ILE A 14 -0.73 -5.70 11.89
N ASN A 15 -1.23 -4.50 12.16
CA ASN A 15 -2.64 -4.17 12.06
C ASN A 15 -2.93 -3.59 10.68
N TRP A 16 -3.59 -4.37 9.85
CA TRP A 16 -3.91 -3.97 8.49
C TRP A 16 -5.24 -3.21 8.42
N THR A 17 -5.29 -2.22 7.53
CA THR A 17 -6.51 -1.49 7.22
C THR A 17 -6.60 -1.28 5.71
N TRP A 18 -7.79 -0.97 5.22
CA TRP A 18 -7.99 -0.69 3.80
C TRP A 18 -7.35 0.65 3.42
N PRO A 19 -6.60 0.70 2.31
CA PRO A 19 -5.94 1.94 1.89
C PRO A 19 -6.87 2.95 1.24
N ALA A 20 -8.05 2.51 0.80
CA ALA A 20 -9.03 3.37 0.15
C ALA A 20 -10.44 2.87 0.42
N ALA A 21 -11.44 3.72 0.24
CA ALA A 21 -12.83 3.43 0.58
C ALA A 21 -13.64 2.88 -0.59
N GLY A 22 -13.08 2.76 -1.77
CA GLY A 22 -13.82 2.35 -2.96
C GLY A 22 -14.06 0.85 -3.04
N ALA A 23 -14.85 0.45 -4.03
CA ALA A 23 -15.09 -0.96 -4.32
C ALA A 23 -13.87 -1.59 -5.01
N VAL A 24 -13.62 -2.86 -4.74
CA VAL A 24 -12.59 -3.62 -5.44
C VAL A 24 -13.07 -3.88 -6.87
N VAL A 25 -12.31 -3.38 -7.85
CA VAL A 25 -12.63 -3.55 -9.27
C VAL A 25 -11.69 -4.51 -9.97
N ALA A 26 -10.55 -4.87 -9.35
CA ALA A 26 -9.63 -5.87 -9.86
C ALA A 26 -9.06 -6.64 -8.68
N SER A 27 -9.28 -7.94 -8.67
CA SER A 27 -8.79 -8.82 -7.61
C SER A 27 -7.37 -9.26 -7.86
N PHE A 28 -6.67 -9.66 -6.80
CA PHE A 28 -5.36 -10.27 -6.93
C PHE A 28 -5.48 -11.56 -7.75
N ASP A 29 -4.62 -11.67 -8.75
CA ASP A 29 -4.49 -12.87 -9.59
C ASP A 29 -3.00 -13.08 -9.84
N ASP A 30 -2.47 -14.18 -9.35
CA ASP A 30 -1.04 -14.44 -9.40
C ASP A 30 -0.47 -14.43 -10.83
N ALA A 31 -1.30 -14.70 -11.84
CA ALA A 31 -0.89 -14.70 -13.24
C ALA A 31 -1.05 -13.33 -13.92
N ARG A 32 -2.04 -12.52 -13.51
CA ARG A 32 -2.44 -11.31 -14.25
C ARG A 32 -2.36 -10.02 -13.47
N ASN A 33 -2.67 -10.05 -12.19
CA ASN A 33 -2.75 -8.85 -11.37
C ASN A 33 -2.20 -9.11 -9.98
N LYS A 34 -1.01 -8.64 -9.72
CA LYS A 34 -0.29 -8.83 -8.45
C LYS A 34 -0.75 -7.90 -7.33
N GLY A 35 -1.92 -7.31 -7.44
CA GLY A 35 -2.45 -6.42 -6.44
C GLY A 35 -3.96 -6.40 -6.43
N LEU A 36 -4.54 -5.42 -5.74
CA LEU A 36 -5.95 -5.14 -5.78
C LEU A 36 -6.18 -3.79 -6.44
N GLY A 37 -7.13 -3.73 -7.37
CA GLY A 37 -7.60 -2.47 -7.92
C GLY A 37 -8.82 -2.00 -7.15
N ILE A 38 -8.79 -0.77 -6.66
CA ILE A 38 -9.89 -0.18 -5.90
C ILE A 38 -10.36 1.06 -6.64
N ALA A 39 -11.67 1.16 -6.87
CA ALA A 39 -12.25 2.30 -7.56
C ALA A 39 -12.11 3.56 -6.72
N GLY A 40 -11.85 4.69 -7.39
CA GLY A 40 -11.72 5.97 -6.73
C GLY A 40 -11.69 7.09 -7.75
N LYS A 41 -11.61 8.31 -7.24
CA LYS A 41 -11.53 9.54 -8.04
C LYS A 41 -10.21 10.24 -7.72
N PRO A 42 -9.69 11.04 -8.67
CA PRO A 42 -8.54 11.89 -8.37
C PRO A 42 -8.80 12.77 -7.15
N GLY A 43 -7.85 12.78 -6.21
CA GLY A 43 -7.99 13.54 -4.97
C GLY A 43 -8.58 12.78 -3.79
N ASP A 44 -9.07 11.56 -4.00
CA ASP A 44 -9.54 10.73 -2.89
C ASP A 44 -8.38 10.40 -1.93
N PRO A 45 -8.64 10.34 -0.62
CA PRO A 45 -7.59 10.01 0.34
C PRO A 45 -7.13 8.56 0.19
N ILE A 46 -5.84 8.36 0.28
CA ILE A 46 -5.20 7.05 0.28
C ILE A 46 -4.41 6.91 1.57
N PHE A 47 -4.60 5.80 2.26
CA PHE A 47 -4.01 5.54 3.55
C PHE A 47 -2.96 4.43 3.47
N ALA A 48 -1.96 4.49 4.33
CA ALA A 48 -1.09 3.33 4.51
C ALA A 48 -1.92 2.17 5.06
N ALA A 49 -1.78 1.00 4.46
CA ALA A 49 -2.54 -0.18 4.89
C ALA A 49 -2.12 -0.65 6.29
N ALA A 50 -0.94 -0.29 6.73
CA ALA A 50 -0.44 -0.49 8.08
C ALA A 50 0.68 0.50 8.36
N ASP A 51 1.09 0.61 9.60
CA ASP A 51 2.23 1.41 9.98
C ASP A 51 3.49 0.93 9.28
N GLY A 52 4.35 1.86 8.94
CA GLY A 52 5.59 1.50 8.27
C GLY A 52 6.42 2.71 7.90
N LYS A 53 7.47 2.46 7.13
CA LYS A 53 8.38 3.47 6.66
C LYS A 53 8.31 3.57 5.13
N VAL A 54 8.15 4.77 4.61
CA VAL A 54 8.17 4.99 3.17
C VAL A 54 9.61 4.79 2.67
N VAL A 55 9.76 3.86 1.75
CA VAL A 55 11.07 3.56 1.15
C VAL A 55 11.17 4.01 -0.31
N TYR A 56 10.03 4.34 -0.92
CA TYR A 56 10.00 4.92 -2.26
C TYR A 56 8.72 5.73 -2.44
N ALA A 57 8.83 6.87 -3.08
CA ALA A 57 7.68 7.65 -3.52
C ALA A 57 8.06 8.38 -4.81
N GLY A 58 7.33 8.15 -5.88
CA GLY A 58 7.65 8.78 -7.14
C GLY A 58 6.92 8.16 -8.32
N SER A 59 7.28 8.57 -9.52
CA SER A 59 6.70 8.11 -10.77
C SER A 59 7.74 7.57 -11.75
N GLY A 60 8.92 7.24 -11.27
CA GLY A 60 10.04 6.81 -12.09
C GLY A 60 10.02 5.34 -12.51
N LEU A 61 9.20 4.52 -11.89
CA LEU A 61 9.11 3.10 -12.26
C LEU A 61 8.09 2.91 -13.38
N ARG A 62 8.59 2.37 -14.49
CA ARG A 62 7.77 2.18 -15.69
C ARG A 62 6.61 1.23 -15.40
N GLY A 63 5.42 1.60 -15.84
CA GLY A 63 4.22 0.77 -15.72
C GLY A 63 3.44 0.98 -14.43
N TYR A 64 3.97 1.73 -13.47
CA TYR A 64 3.31 1.96 -12.19
C TYR A 64 2.69 3.36 -12.04
N GLY A 65 3.14 4.33 -12.81
CA GLY A 65 2.71 5.71 -12.61
C GLY A 65 3.19 6.23 -11.27
N ASN A 66 2.31 6.88 -10.53
CA ASN A 66 2.62 7.36 -9.17
C ASN A 66 2.60 6.18 -8.20
N LEU A 67 3.72 5.97 -7.52
CA LEU A 67 3.92 4.81 -6.67
C LEU A 67 4.48 5.22 -5.33
N VAL A 68 3.93 4.65 -4.26
CA VAL A 68 4.49 4.76 -2.92
C VAL A 68 4.71 3.35 -2.39
N ILE A 69 5.90 3.08 -1.89
CA ILE A 69 6.23 1.79 -1.28
C ILE A 69 6.49 2.00 0.21
N VAL A 70 5.77 1.25 1.03
CA VAL A 70 5.86 1.30 2.49
C VAL A 70 6.42 -0.03 2.99
N LYS A 71 7.49 0.04 3.78
CA LYS A 71 8.07 -1.12 4.45
C LYS A 71 7.51 -1.22 5.87
N HIS A 72 6.76 -2.27 6.14
CA HIS A 72 6.08 -2.46 7.42
C HIS A 72 6.98 -3.15 8.44
N ASN A 73 7.76 -4.11 7.98
CA ASN A 73 8.79 -4.80 8.76
C ASN A 73 9.79 -5.44 7.81
N ASN A 74 10.55 -6.41 8.27
CA ASN A 74 11.54 -7.08 7.42
C ASN A 74 10.94 -8.00 6.37
N SER A 75 9.64 -8.29 6.44
CA SER A 75 8.96 -9.27 5.58
C SER A 75 7.93 -8.66 4.64
N TYR A 76 7.33 -7.52 4.98
CA TYR A 76 6.20 -6.97 4.22
C TYR A 76 6.46 -5.58 3.68
N LEU A 77 6.17 -5.43 2.39
CA LEU A 77 6.11 -4.16 1.68
C LEU A 77 4.72 -3.97 1.05
N THR A 78 4.24 -2.76 1.03
CA THR A 78 3.06 -2.41 0.24
C THR A 78 3.31 -1.19 -0.62
#